data_1ad4c8d8dd03139d2ce4389ff531d05c
#
_entry.id   1ad4c8d8dd03139d2ce4389ff531d05c
#
_cell.length_a   1.000
_cell.length_b   1.000
_cell.length_c   1.000
_cell.angle_alpha   90.00
_cell.angle_beta   90.00
_cell.angle_gamma   90.00
#
_symmetry.space_group_name_H-M   'P 1'
#
loop_
_entity.id
_entity.type
_entity.pdbx_description
1 polymer ?
#
loop_
_entity_poly.entity_id
_entity_poly.type
_entity_poly.pdbx_seq_one_letter_code
_entity_poly.pdbx_strand_id
1 'polypeptide(L)'
;NQILSSEWIEQATSSAVSTGLQPLSGYGYLFWVPDVHNTYFDGSFFIMGTGGQIIFVSPKHKLLIATHSNLYPENAIDHENKLFYAIWDYLIPIFKLGDLNNDTLINIIDILKISDSILDSLAYSEEADLNNDNMIDINDINIFVSSLLGTSF
;
A
#
# COMPACT_ATOMS: atom_id res chain seq x y z
N ASN A 1 -25.37 -13.10 -3.48
CA ASN A 1 -25.88 -12.54 -4.74
C ASN A 1 -24.97 -11.39 -5.16
N GLN A 2 -24.30 -11.51 -6.29
CA GLN A 2 -23.51 -10.44 -6.88
C GLN A 2 -24.47 -9.40 -7.50
N ILE A 3 -24.31 -8.12 -7.16
CA ILE A 3 -25.17 -7.03 -7.65
C ILE A 3 -24.60 -6.41 -8.92
N LEU A 4 -23.26 -6.28 -8.99
CA LEU A 4 -22.53 -5.74 -10.13
C LEU A 4 -21.66 -6.84 -10.75
N SER A 5 -21.49 -6.81 -12.08
CA SER A 5 -20.58 -7.77 -12.73
C SER A 5 -19.12 -7.46 -12.41
N SER A 6 -18.27 -8.48 -12.42
CA SER A 6 -16.83 -8.32 -12.20
C SER A 6 -16.20 -7.42 -13.26
N GLU A 7 -16.63 -7.58 -14.52
CA GLU A 7 -16.17 -6.78 -15.65
C GLU A 7 -16.46 -5.30 -15.48
N TRP A 8 -17.66 -4.97 -14.93
CA TRP A 8 -18.03 -3.59 -14.67
C TRP A 8 -17.15 -2.98 -13.56
N ILE A 9 -16.90 -3.74 -12.49
CA ILE A 9 -16.04 -3.29 -11.37
C ILE A 9 -14.62 -3.05 -11.90
N GLU A 10 -14.05 -4.00 -12.63
CA GLU A 10 -12.73 -3.88 -13.23
C GLU A 10 -12.63 -2.65 -14.14
N GLN A 11 -13.60 -2.45 -15.02
CA GLN A 11 -13.63 -1.29 -15.91
C GLN A 11 -13.76 0.03 -15.13
N ALA A 12 -14.59 0.09 -14.10
CA ALA A 12 -14.83 1.30 -13.34
C ALA A 12 -13.62 1.72 -12.50
N THR A 13 -12.87 0.75 -11.98
CA THR A 13 -11.71 0.97 -11.11
C THR A 13 -10.36 0.91 -11.83
N SER A 14 -10.36 0.76 -13.16
CA SER A 14 -9.15 0.88 -13.99
C SER A 14 -8.99 2.30 -14.55
N SER A 15 -7.76 2.64 -14.97
CA SER A 15 -7.47 3.96 -15.53
C SER A 15 -8.09 4.12 -16.93
N ALA A 16 -9.10 4.97 -17.03
CA ALA A 16 -9.71 5.36 -18.31
C ALA A 16 -9.01 6.60 -18.92
N VAL A 17 -8.47 7.47 -18.08
CA VAL A 17 -7.75 8.68 -18.50
C VAL A 17 -6.54 8.91 -17.59
N SER A 18 -5.47 9.50 -18.17
CA SER A 18 -4.31 9.94 -17.38
C SER A 18 -4.61 11.27 -16.71
N THR A 19 -4.27 11.37 -15.42
CA THR A 19 -4.40 12.62 -14.65
C THR A 19 -3.18 13.52 -14.80
N GLY A 20 -2.02 12.95 -15.16
CA GLY A 20 -0.73 13.63 -15.11
C GLY A 20 -0.22 13.88 -13.68
N LEU A 21 -0.90 13.38 -12.65
CA LEU A 21 -0.54 13.53 -11.24
C LEU A 21 0.19 12.28 -10.74
N GLN A 22 1.03 12.46 -9.70
CA GLN A 22 1.65 11.35 -8.98
C GLN A 22 1.28 11.44 -7.50
N PRO A 23 1.06 10.33 -6.83
CA PRO A 23 1.11 8.93 -7.29
C PRO A 23 -0.19 8.42 -7.95
N LEU A 24 -1.21 9.28 -8.14
CA LEU A 24 -2.51 8.93 -8.71
C LEU A 24 -2.55 9.25 -10.21
N SER A 25 -1.81 8.49 -11.01
CA SER A 25 -1.62 8.76 -12.44
C SER A 25 -2.84 8.46 -13.32
N GLY A 26 -3.80 7.69 -12.81
CA GLY A 26 -5.00 7.29 -13.54
C GLY A 26 -6.31 7.76 -12.91
N TYR A 27 -7.37 7.86 -13.73
CA TYR A 27 -8.73 8.11 -13.28
C TYR A 27 -9.72 7.26 -14.07
N GLY A 28 -10.52 6.47 -13.36
CA GLY A 28 -11.56 5.64 -13.93
C GLY A 28 -12.95 6.30 -13.81
N TYR A 29 -14.00 5.52 -13.57
CA TYR A 29 -15.35 6.03 -13.40
C TYR A 29 -15.55 6.52 -11.95
N LEU A 30 -15.08 7.74 -11.66
CA LEU A 30 -15.06 8.40 -10.35
C LEU A 30 -14.04 7.82 -9.35
N PHE A 31 -13.13 6.97 -9.80
CA PHE A 31 -12.07 6.38 -8.98
C PHE A 31 -10.71 6.90 -9.41
N TRP A 32 -9.89 7.30 -8.44
CA TRP A 32 -8.49 7.61 -8.64
C TRP A 32 -7.67 6.34 -8.60
N VAL A 33 -6.81 6.16 -9.58
CA VAL A 33 -6.04 4.92 -9.75
C VAL A 33 -4.56 5.24 -9.56
N PRO A 34 -3.84 4.51 -8.67
CA PRO A 34 -2.39 4.64 -8.52
C PRO A 34 -1.65 4.33 -9.81
N ASP A 35 -0.37 4.69 -9.86
CA ASP A 35 0.48 4.42 -11.00
C ASP A 35 0.48 2.93 -11.34
N VAL A 36 0.06 2.61 -12.55
CA VAL A 36 -0.05 1.24 -13.09
C VAL A 36 1.31 0.52 -13.18
N HIS A 37 2.42 1.25 -13.10
CA HIS A 37 3.75 0.65 -13.07
C HIS A 37 4.13 0.14 -11.68
N ASN A 38 3.39 0.51 -10.64
CA ASN A 38 3.60 0.01 -9.29
C ASN A 38 2.73 -1.24 -9.07
N THR A 39 3.30 -2.41 -9.32
CA THR A 39 2.61 -3.71 -9.20
C THR A 39 2.09 -4.00 -7.79
N TYR A 40 2.64 -3.34 -6.77
CA TYR A 40 2.15 -3.45 -5.39
C TYR A 40 0.70 -2.96 -5.26
N PHE A 41 0.35 -1.87 -5.96
CA PHE A 41 -1.00 -1.29 -5.93
C PHE A 41 -1.90 -1.80 -7.04
N ASP A 42 -1.53 -2.90 -7.68
CA ASP A 42 -2.33 -3.48 -8.76
C ASP A 42 -3.77 -3.74 -8.31
N GLY A 43 -4.73 -3.22 -9.07
CA GLY A 43 -6.16 -3.27 -8.75
C GLY A 43 -6.63 -2.38 -7.58
N SER A 44 -5.73 -1.57 -6.99
CA SER A 44 -6.12 -0.62 -5.92
C SER A 44 -6.68 0.67 -6.50
N PHE A 45 -7.54 1.33 -5.72
CA PHE A 45 -8.13 2.61 -6.11
C PHE A 45 -8.52 3.47 -4.90
N PHE A 46 -8.71 4.76 -5.16
CA PHE A 46 -9.18 5.73 -4.17
C PHE A 46 -10.51 6.34 -4.61
N ILE A 47 -11.35 6.62 -3.62
CA ILE A 47 -12.49 7.52 -3.73
C ILE A 47 -12.14 8.74 -2.89
N MET A 48 -12.10 9.91 -3.51
CA MET A 48 -11.68 11.13 -2.82
C MET A 48 -12.74 12.20 -2.97
N GLY A 49 -13.08 12.84 -1.85
CA GLY A 49 -13.99 13.96 -1.76
C GLY A 49 -13.35 15.15 -1.03
N THR A 50 -13.78 16.35 -1.37
CA THR A 50 -13.25 17.57 -0.79
C THR A 50 -13.30 17.56 0.74
N GLY A 51 -12.21 18.01 1.36
CA GLY A 51 -12.07 18.11 2.82
C GLY A 51 -11.57 16.84 3.49
N GLY A 52 -11.01 15.87 2.73
CA GLY A 52 -10.37 14.67 3.29
C GLY A 52 -11.34 13.51 3.56
N GLN A 53 -12.40 13.42 2.77
CA GLN A 53 -13.22 12.23 2.69
C GLN A 53 -12.51 11.25 1.76
N ILE A 54 -11.77 10.29 2.29
CA ILE A 54 -10.95 9.37 1.49
C ILE A 54 -11.34 7.93 1.82
N ILE A 55 -11.54 7.13 0.78
CA ILE A 55 -11.63 5.68 0.88
C ILE A 55 -10.54 5.12 -0.03
N PHE A 56 -9.61 4.37 0.54
CA PHE A 56 -8.64 3.57 -0.18
C PHE A 56 -9.07 2.11 -0.15
N VAL A 57 -9.03 1.45 -1.28
CA VAL A 57 -9.34 0.03 -1.41
C VAL A 57 -8.20 -0.66 -2.12
N SER A 58 -7.65 -1.69 -1.50
CA SER A 58 -6.69 -2.61 -2.08
C SER A 58 -7.23 -4.04 -2.02
N PRO A 59 -7.84 -4.54 -3.10
CA PRO A 59 -8.36 -5.90 -3.15
C PRO A 59 -7.26 -6.95 -2.94
N LYS A 60 -6.09 -6.72 -3.51
CA LYS A 60 -4.90 -7.56 -3.39
C LYS A 60 -4.52 -7.79 -1.92
N HIS A 61 -4.48 -6.73 -1.11
CA HIS A 61 -4.13 -6.78 0.32
C HIS A 61 -5.33 -7.00 1.25
N LYS A 62 -6.55 -7.16 0.69
CA LYS A 62 -7.82 -7.24 1.45
C LYS A 62 -7.97 -6.07 2.44
N LEU A 63 -7.50 -4.89 2.03
CA LEU A 63 -7.42 -3.69 2.85
C LEU A 63 -8.44 -2.65 2.38
N LEU A 64 -9.12 -2.04 3.33
CA LEU A 64 -9.93 -0.85 3.15
C LEU A 64 -9.59 0.15 4.24
N ILE A 65 -9.20 1.37 3.83
CA ILE A 65 -9.02 2.51 4.74
C ILE A 65 -10.07 3.54 4.40
N ALA A 66 -10.85 3.97 5.39
CA ALA A 66 -11.83 5.02 5.21
C ALA A 66 -11.58 6.14 6.22
N THR A 67 -11.58 7.38 5.73
CA THR A 67 -11.45 8.57 6.56
C THR A 67 -12.68 9.45 6.44
N HIS A 68 -13.01 10.12 7.53
CA HIS A 68 -14.03 11.14 7.58
C HIS A 68 -13.47 12.37 8.31
N SER A 69 -13.55 13.50 7.69
CA SER A 69 -12.96 14.74 8.18
C SER A 69 -13.97 15.89 8.13
N ASN A 70 -13.61 17.03 8.74
CA ASN A 70 -14.45 18.22 8.71
C ASN A 70 -14.55 18.77 7.29
N LEU A 71 -15.78 18.94 6.80
CA LEU A 71 -16.06 19.41 5.45
C LEU A 71 -15.72 20.90 5.20
N TYR A 72 -15.47 21.67 6.26
CA TYR A 72 -15.29 23.14 6.18
C TYR A 72 -14.00 23.62 6.88
N PRO A 73 -12.83 22.99 6.66
CA PRO A 73 -11.59 23.58 7.13
C PRO A 73 -11.28 24.85 6.33
N GLU A 74 -10.63 25.84 6.95
CA GLU A 74 -10.21 27.07 6.28
C GLU A 74 -9.33 26.80 5.05
N ASN A 75 -8.60 25.66 5.03
CA ASN A 75 -7.76 25.20 3.93
C ASN A 75 -8.13 23.76 3.54
N ALA A 76 -9.29 23.54 2.94
CA ALA A 76 -9.81 22.22 2.62
C ALA A 76 -8.85 21.37 1.75
N ILE A 77 -8.22 21.98 0.74
CA ILE A 77 -7.28 21.29 -0.17
C ILE A 77 -6.00 20.88 0.58
N ASP A 78 -5.45 21.75 1.43
CA ASP A 78 -4.26 21.43 2.21
C ASP A 78 -4.54 20.29 3.22
N HIS A 79 -5.73 20.31 3.83
CA HIS A 79 -6.17 19.27 4.74
C HIS A 79 -6.36 17.93 4.04
N GLU A 80 -6.97 17.92 2.86
CA GLU A 80 -7.15 16.74 2.01
C GLU A 80 -5.80 16.14 1.62
N ASN A 81 -4.86 16.98 1.15
CA ASN A 81 -3.51 16.54 0.79
C ASN A 81 -2.76 15.95 1.98
N LYS A 82 -2.79 16.59 3.15
CA LYS A 82 -2.14 16.08 4.36
C LYS A 82 -2.68 14.71 4.76
N LEU A 83 -3.99 14.53 4.66
CA LEU A 83 -4.62 13.25 5.01
C LEU A 83 -4.29 12.17 3.97
N PHE A 84 -4.32 12.52 2.68
CA PHE A 84 -3.92 11.63 1.60
C PHE A 84 -2.46 11.16 1.77
N TYR A 85 -1.52 12.09 1.97
CA TYR A 85 -0.12 11.73 2.18
C TYR A 85 0.12 10.99 3.50
N ALA A 86 -0.68 11.24 4.54
CA ALA A 86 -0.62 10.44 5.76
C ALA A 86 -0.99 8.97 5.51
N ILE A 87 -2.00 8.72 4.67
CA ILE A 87 -2.36 7.36 4.25
C ILE A 87 -1.25 6.77 3.37
N TRP A 88 -0.81 7.52 2.35
CA TRP A 88 0.14 7.06 1.34
C TRP A 88 1.53 6.79 1.91
N ASP A 89 2.07 7.74 2.70
CA ASP A 89 3.45 7.69 3.16
C ASP A 89 3.64 6.90 4.46
N TYR A 90 2.60 6.76 5.28
CA TYR A 90 2.73 6.12 6.60
C TYR A 90 1.89 4.86 6.75
N LEU A 91 0.63 4.85 6.34
CA LEU A 91 -0.22 3.67 6.56
C LEU A 91 0.04 2.58 5.53
N ILE A 92 0.10 2.93 4.25
CA ILE A 92 0.28 1.94 3.17
C ILE A 92 1.62 1.20 3.28
N PRO A 93 2.77 1.83 3.58
CA PRO A 93 4.04 1.13 3.73
C PRO A 93 4.04 0.05 4.82
N ILE A 94 3.24 0.22 5.89
CA ILE A 94 3.15 -0.80 6.96
C ILE A 94 2.71 -2.16 6.41
N PHE A 95 1.87 -2.18 5.37
CA PHE A 95 1.39 -3.42 4.76
C PHE A 95 2.37 -4.03 3.76
N LYS A 96 3.46 -3.31 3.43
CA LYS A 96 4.56 -3.82 2.62
C LYS A 96 5.64 -4.49 3.45
N LEU A 97 5.75 -4.10 4.71
CA LEU A 97 6.84 -4.55 5.56
C LEU A 97 6.81 -6.08 5.69
N GLY A 98 7.87 -6.73 5.21
CA GLY A 98 7.99 -8.16 5.26
C GLY A 98 7.40 -8.94 4.06
N ASP A 99 6.69 -8.30 3.12
CA ASP A 99 6.25 -8.95 1.87
C ASP A 99 7.28 -8.68 0.75
N LEU A 100 8.37 -9.43 0.76
CA LEU A 100 9.52 -9.20 -0.12
C LEU A 100 9.35 -9.76 -1.52
N ASN A 101 8.43 -10.70 -1.69
CA ASN A 101 8.12 -11.27 -3.00
C ASN A 101 6.88 -10.62 -3.65
N ASN A 102 6.21 -9.70 -2.94
CA ASN A 102 5.00 -9.00 -3.36
C ASN A 102 3.82 -9.94 -3.72
N ASP A 103 3.72 -11.08 -3.02
CA ASP A 103 2.59 -12.00 -3.20
C ASP A 103 1.42 -11.73 -2.23
N THR A 104 1.57 -10.73 -1.35
CA THR A 104 0.62 -10.32 -0.30
C THR A 104 0.50 -11.28 0.87
N LEU A 105 1.37 -12.25 0.96
CA LEU A 105 1.44 -13.21 2.06
C LEU A 105 2.78 -13.05 2.76
N ILE A 106 2.76 -12.64 4.00
CA ILE A 106 3.96 -12.64 4.83
C ILE A 106 4.18 -14.07 5.34
N ASN A 107 5.20 -14.75 4.83
CA ASN A 107 5.44 -16.16 5.10
C ASN A 107 6.94 -16.54 4.98
N ILE A 108 7.24 -17.84 5.07
CA ILE A 108 8.61 -18.35 5.03
C ILE A 108 9.37 -18.00 3.73
N ILE A 109 8.65 -17.75 2.62
CA ILE A 109 9.29 -17.44 1.34
C ILE A 109 9.95 -16.05 1.41
N ASP A 110 9.36 -15.12 2.16
CA ASP A 110 9.94 -13.80 2.38
C ASP A 110 11.20 -13.88 3.25
N ILE A 111 11.22 -14.78 4.24
CA ILE A 111 12.44 -15.04 5.03
C ILE A 111 13.59 -15.48 4.13
N LEU A 112 13.32 -16.33 3.14
CA LEU A 112 14.33 -16.75 2.18
C LEU A 112 14.87 -15.57 1.38
N LYS A 113 14.02 -14.59 1.05
CA LYS A 113 14.43 -13.34 0.38
C LYS A 113 15.34 -12.48 1.27
N ILE A 114 15.04 -12.36 2.57
CA ILE A 114 15.94 -11.68 3.51
C ILE A 114 17.29 -12.41 3.58
N SER A 115 17.26 -13.75 3.68
CA SER A 115 18.46 -14.57 3.74
C SER A 115 19.31 -14.41 2.49
N ASP A 116 18.72 -14.41 1.30
CA ASP A 116 19.41 -14.18 0.03
C ASP A 116 20.04 -12.79 0.00
N SER A 117 19.32 -11.76 0.49
CA SER A 117 19.85 -10.39 0.57
C SER A 117 21.07 -10.29 1.47
N ILE A 118 21.09 -10.99 2.60
CA ILE A 118 22.22 -11.04 3.53
C ILE A 118 23.43 -11.77 2.89
N LEU A 119 23.18 -12.93 2.27
CA LEU A 119 24.23 -13.79 1.73
C LEU A 119 24.87 -13.24 0.47
N ASP A 120 24.07 -12.65 -0.40
CA ASP A 120 24.54 -12.14 -1.70
C ASP A 120 24.93 -10.66 -1.67
N SER A 121 24.84 -10.01 -0.50
CA SER A 121 25.08 -8.56 -0.34
C SER A 121 24.27 -7.76 -1.36
N LEU A 122 23.01 -8.11 -1.56
CA LEU A 122 22.12 -7.42 -2.46
C LEU A 122 21.84 -5.99 -1.98
N ALA A 123 21.30 -5.16 -2.87
CA ALA A 123 20.96 -3.79 -2.54
C ALA A 123 19.99 -3.74 -1.35
N TYR A 124 20.17 -2.73 -0.48
CA TYR A 124 19.29 -2.45 0.64
C TYR A 124 17.82 -2.34 0.17
N SER A 125 16.91 -2.92 0.92
CA SER A 125 15.46 -2.86 0.72
C SER A 125 14.79 -2.45 2.03
N GLU A 126 14.04 -1.35 2.00
CA GLU A 126 13.30 -0.87 3.18
C GLU A 126 12.28 -1.93 3.68
N GLU A 127 11.73 -2.74 2.78
CA GLU A 127 10.79 -3.79 3.12
C GLU A 127 11.43 -4.95 3.90
N ALA A 128 12.75 -5.11 3.81
CA ALA A 128 13.53 -6.14 4.50
C ALA A 128 14.14 -5.68 5.83
N ASP A 129 14.26 -4.37 6.03
CA ASP A 129 14.76 -3.75 7.26
C ASP A 129 13.60 -3.59 8.26
N LEU A 130 13.35 -4.65 9.02
CA LEU A 130 12.18 -4.73 9.90
C LEU A 130 12.36 -3.99 11.22
N ASN A 131 13.60 -3.72 11.61
CA ASN A 131 13.94 -2.95 12.82
C ASN A 131 14.25 -1.48 12.53
N ASN A 132 14.32 -1.11 11.24
CA ASN A 132 14.60 0.24 10.75
C ASN A 132 15.96 0.80 11.24
N ASP A 133 16.99 -0.07 11.28
CA ASP A 133 18.35 0.32 11.65
C ASP A 133 19.25 0.62 10.44
N ASN A 134 18.71 0.58 9.22
CA ASN A 134 19.35 0.73 7.92
C ASN A 134 20.35 -0.40 7.57
N MET A 135 20.18 -1.55 8.20
CA MET A 135 20.91 -2.77 7.88
C MET A 135 19.93 -3.91 7.65
N ILE A 136 20.27 -4.81 6.74
CA ILE A 136 19.53 -6.06 6.56
C ILE A 136 20.40 -7.16 7.13
N ASP A 137 20.03 -7.70 8.30
CA ASP A 137 20.80 -8.70 9.00
C ASP A 137 19.95 -9.76 9.72
N ILE A 138 20.59 -10.54 10.59
CA ILE A 138 19.93 -11.60 11.33
C ILE A 138 18.85 -11.07 12.29
N ASN A 139 18.91 -9.80 12.70
CA ASN A 139 17.93 -9.21 13.59
C ASN A 139 16.60 -9.06 12.87
N ASP A 140 16.59 -8.73 11.57
CA ASP A 140 15.38 -8.65 10.76
C ASP A 140 14.73 -10.03 10.61
N ILE A 141 15.53 -11.06 10.36
CA ILE A 141 15.03 -12.44 10.33
C ILE A 141 14.39 -12.82 11.68
N ASN A 142 15.00 -12.46 12.79
CA ASN A 142 14.46 -12.76 14.11
C ASN A 142 13.12 -12.05 14.37
N ILE A 143 13.00 -10.78 13.99
CA ILE A 143 11.75 -10.03 14.08
C ILE A 143 10.68 -10.67 13.19
N PHE A 144 11.04 -11.04 11.97
CA PHE A 144 10.14 -11.68 11.04
C PHE A 144 9.60 -13.00 11.59
N VAL A 145 10.49 -13.89 12.04
CA VAL A 145 10.11 -15.19 12.63
C VAL A 145 9.21 -15.00 13.84
N SER A 146 9.54 -14.03 14.71
CA SER A 146 8.74 -13.72 15.89
C SER A 146 7.33 -13.27 15.53
N SER A 147 7.22 -12.42 14.52
CA SER A 147 5.93 -11.96 13.99
C SER A 147 5.09 -13.12 13.45
N LEU A 148 5.69 -14.02 12.69
CA LEU A 148 5.00 -15.21 12.15
C LEU A 148 4.54 -16.18 13.24
N LEU A 149 5.32 -16.33 14.32
CA LEU A 149 5.00 -17.22 15.44
C LEU A 149 4.07 -16.58 16.48
N GLY A 150 3.77 -15.29 16.34
CA GLY A 150 2.98 -14.55 17.33
C GLY A 150 3.69 -14.41 18.68
N THR A 151 5.03 -14.46 18.69
CA THR A 151 5.86 -14.28 19.88
C THR A 151 6.44 -12.86 19.86
N SER A 152 6.20 -12.07 20.90
CA SER A 152 6.93 -10.81 21.13
C SER A 152 8.21 -11.12 21.92
N PHE A 153 9.35 -10.62 21.46
CA PHE A 153 10.57 -10.54 22.26
C PHE A 153 10.53 -9.34 23.18
#